data_8c73d8098841dcdd93f0ae5bebe9422d
#
_entry.id   8c73d8098841dcdd93f0ae5bebe9422d
#
_cell.length_a   1.000
_cell.length_b   1.000
_cell.length_c   1.000
_cell.angle_alpha   90.00
_cell.angle_beta   90.00
_cell.angle_gamma   90.00
#
_symmetry.space_group_name_H-M   'P 1'
#
loop_
_entity.id
_entity.type
_entity.pdbx_description
1 polymer ?
#
loop_
_entity_poly.entity_id
_entity_poly.type
_entity_poly.pdbx_seq_one_letter_code
_entity_poly.pdbx_strand_id
1 'polypeptide(L)'
;MGNAHSTDEIDMTGAKEIITVEEVRNKLSPLFQDKGLQLVVLFGSVASGKVHKRSDIDLAFLFDKQADILALTNHVIRLLHNDQVDVVDLRRASPLLKYSAVKSGRLLYERAPGIFNEFYSLAFRRYVDTKKLRDAQAVAIQQFLKARGF
;
A
#
# COMPACT_ATOMS: atom_id res chain seq x y z
N MET A 1 -25.21 0.37 -24.28
CA MET A 1 -24.68 0.46 -24.25
C MET A 1 -23.78 0.66 -23.60
N GLY A 2 -23.57 0.43 -23.10
CA GLY A 2 -22.68 0.45 -22.48
C GLY A 2 -21.61 1.22 -22.47
N ASN A 3 -21.41 1.64 -22.57
CA ASN A 3 -20.54 2.35 -22.66
C ASN A 3 -19.68 2.62 -21.62
N ALA A 4 -19.68 2.09 -20.66
CA ALA A 4 -18.80 2.32 -19.59
C ALA A 4 -17.36 2.18 -19.87
N HIS A 5 -17.09 1.62 -20.93
CA HIS A 5 -15.76 1.49 -21.33
C HIS A 5 -15.00 2.74 -21.47
N SER A 6 -15.62 3.81 -21.58
CA SER A 6 -14.94 5.06 -21.78
C SER A 6 -14.11 5.51 -20.58
N THR A 7 -14.32 4.93 -19.43
CA THR A 7 -13.57 5.34 -18.25
C THR A 7 -12.09 5.04 -18.32
N ASP A 8 -11.70 4.12 -19.16
CA ASP A 8 -10.30 3.74 -19.28
C ASP A 8 -9.58 4.55 -20.35
N GLU A 9 -10.28 5.39 -21.05
CA GLU A 9 -9.67 6.15 -22.11
C GLU A 9 -9.05 7.44 -21.60
N ILE A 10 -7.92 7.80 -22.15
CA ILE A 10 -7.31 9.09 -21.91
C ILE A 10 -8.12 10.09 -22.72
N ASP A 11 -8.55 11.16 -22.07
CA ASP A 11 -9.34 12.14 -22.80
C ASP A 11 -8.50 12.84 -23.85
N MET A 12 -9.16 13.52 -24.75
CA MET A 12 -8.52 14.16 -25.91
C MET A 12 -7.61 15.32 -25.55
N THR A 13 -7.68 15.78 -24.32
CA THR A 13 -6.81 16.86 -23.86
C THR A 13 -5.48 16.33 -23.34
N GLY A 14 -5.34 15.02 -23.22
CA GLY A 14 -4.14 14.43 -22.65
C GLY A 14 -4.10 14.45 -21.15
N ALA A 15 -5.19 14.82 -20.50
CA ALA A 15 -5.27 14.79 -19.05
C ALA A 15 -5.18 13.35 -18.54
N LYS A 16 -4.55 13.17 -17.40
CA LYS A 16 -4.44 11.85 -16.80
C LYS A 16 -5.78 11.40 -16.25
N GLU A 17 -6.14 10.18 -16.52
CA GLU A 17 -7.32 9.59 -15.89
C GLU A 17 -7.08 9.42 -14.41
N ILE A 18 -8.14 9.64 -13.63
CA ILE A 18 -8.14 9.44 -12.19
C ILE A 18 -8.82 8.11 -11.89
N ILE A 19 -8.14 7.26 -11.15
CA ILE A 19 -8.69 6.00 -10.69
C ILE A 19 -9.17 6.21 -9.26
N THR A 20 -10.37 5.77 -8.96
CA THR A 20 -10.91 5.91 -7.60
C THR A 20 -10.48 4.72 -6.74
N VAL A 21 -10.58 4.89 -5.43
CA VAL A 21 -10.32 3.81 -4.48
C VAL A 21 -11.26 2.63 -4.77
N GLU A 22 -12.52 2.92 -5.09
CA GLU A 22 -13.48 1.86 -5.41
C GLU A 22 -13.11 1.09 -6.67
N GLU A 23 -12.59 1.76 -7.67
CA GLU A 23 -12.14 1.07 -8.87
C GLU A 23 -10.97 0.14 -8.58
N VAL A 24 -10.02 0.58 -7.75
CA VAL A 24 -8.91 -0.27 -7.34
C VAL A 24 -9.43 -1.49 -6.60
N ARG A 25 -10.34 -1.28 -5.65
CA ARG A 25 -10.95 -2.38 -4.90
C ARG A 25 -11.62 -3.37 -5.83
N ASN A 26 -12.42 -2.88 -6.77
CA ASN A 26 -13.16 -3.74 -7.68
C ASN A 26 -12.23 -4.54 -8.59
N LYS A 27 -11.18 -3.92 -9.08
CA LYS A 27 -10.21 -4.60 -9.95
C LYS A 27 -9.41 -5.65 -9.21
N LEU A 28 -9.17 -5.46 -7.93
CA LEU A 28 -8.43 -6.41 -7.10
C LEU A 28 -9.32 -7.50 -6.51
N SER A 29 -10.62 -7.41 -6.69
CA SER A 29 -11.54 -8.34 -6.06
C SER A 29 -11.28 -9.82 -6.34
N PRO A 30 -10.74 -10.24 -7.51
CA PRO A 30 -10.39 -11.64 -7.68
C PRO A 30 -9.38 -12.16 -6.66
N LEU A 31 -8.51 -11.29 -6.12
CA LEU A 31 -7.55 -11.69 -5.10
C LEU A 31 -8.23 -12.01 -3.76
N PHE A 32 -9.41 -11.46 -3.52
CA PHE A 32 -10.09 -11.61 -2.24
C PHE A 32 -10.64 -13.03 -2.04
N GLN A 33 -10.60 -13.84 -3.09
CA GLN A 33 -10.98 -15.26 -3.00
C GLN A 33 -9.91 -16.11 -2.32
N ASP A 34 -8.70 -15.61 -2.23
CA ASP A 34 -7.61 -16.31 -1.56
C ASP A 34 -7.88 -16.35 -0.06
N LYS A 35 -8.03 -17.55 0.49
CA LYS A 35 -8.37 -17.73 1.90
C LYS A 35 -7.25 -17.30 2.84
N GLY A 36 -6.02 -17.26 2.36
CA GLY A 36 -4.89 -16.80 3.15
C GLY A 36 -4.77 -15.29 3.24
N LEU A 37 -5.46 -14.57 2.36
CA LEU A 37 -5.39 -13.11 2.37
C LEU A 37 -6.24 -12.54 3.50
N GLN A 38 -5.62 -11.77 4.37
CA GLN A 38 -6.27 -11.19 5.55
C GLN A 38 -6.62 -9.73 5.39
N LEU A 39 -5.79 -8.96 4.67
CA LEU A 39 -5.91 -7.51 4.65
C LEU A 39 -5.29 -6.95 3.38
N VAL A 40 -5.95 -5.97 2.78
CA VAL A 40 -5.39 -5.18 1.66
C VAL A 40 -5.63 -3.72 1.95
N VAL A 41 -4.56 -2.94 1.89
CA VAL A 41 -4.60 -1.50 2.18
C VAL A 41 -3.95 -0.75 1.02
N LEU A 42 -4.63 0.27 0.54
CA LEU A 42 -4.07 1.22 -0.42
C LEU A 42 -3.44 2.37 0.36
N PHE A 43 -2.19 2.67 0.12
CA PHE A 43 -1.51 3.72 0.88
C PHE A 43 -0.67 4.60 -0.03
N GLY A 44 0.16 5.46 0.56
CA GLY A 44 0.98 6.40 -0.20
C GLY A 44 0.17 7.58 -0.70
N SER A 45 0.69 8.26 -1.70
CA SER A 45 0.07 9.47 -2.24
C SER A 45 -1.33 9.23 -2.81
N VAL A 46 -1.61 8.01 -3.23
CA VAL A 46 -2.91 7.67 -3.82
C VAL A 46 -4.00 7.46 -2.78
N ALA A 47 -3.65 7.28 -1.53
CA ALA A 47 -4.64 7.08 -0.47
C ALA A 47 -5.48 8.33 -0.20
N SER A 48 -5.11 9.47 -0.74
CA SER A 48 -5.91 10.69 -0.65
C SER A 48 -7.21 10.62 -1.45
N GLY A 49 -7.41 9.55 -2.21
CA GLY A 49 -8.63 9.34 -2.98
C GLY A 49 -8.54 9.71 -4.44
N LYS A 50 -7.44 10.32 -4.86
CA LYS A 50 -7.23 10.68 -6.25
C LYS A 50 -5.98 10.01 -6.76
N VAL A 51 -6.16 9.07 -7.68
CA VAL A 51 -5.07 8.32 -8.27
C VAL A 51 -5.02 8.65 -9.74
N HIS A 52 -3.92 9.21 -10.19
CA HIS A 52 -3.70 9.40 -11.62
C HIS A 52 -3.17 8.09 -12.20
N LYS A 53 -3.55 7.82 -13.43
CA LYS A 53 -3.20 6.57 -14.10
C LYS A 53 -1.70 6.32 -14.13
N ARG A 54 -0.89 7.37 -14.11
CA ARG A 54 0.57 7.28 -14.11
C ARG A 54 1.20 7.41 -12.74
N SER A 55 0.39 7.55 -11.70
CA SER A 55 0.90 7.58 -10.33
C SER A 55 1.22 6.18 -9.87
N ASP A 56 2.22 6.06 -9.02
CA ASP A 56 2.52 4.80 -8.37
C ASP A 56 1.35 4.43 -7.46
N ILE A 57 0.97 3.19 -7.50
CA ILE A 57 -0.07 2.65 -6.64
C ILE A 57 0.63 1.78 -5.59
N ASP A 58 0.52 2.19 -4.34
CA ASP A 58 1.14 1.49 -3.23
C ASP A 58 0.10 0.63 -2.53
N LEU A 59 0.32 -0.67 -2.56
CA LEU A 59 -0.59 -1.64 -1.97
C LEU A 59 0.13 -2.46 -0.92
N ALA A 60 -0.50 -2.64 0.22
CA ALA A 60 0.02 -3.47 1.29
C ALA A 60 -0.91 -4.65 1.49
N PHE A 61 -0.34 -5.84 1.53
CA PHE A 61 -1.06 -7.09 1.68
C PHE A 61 -0.60 -7.81 2.94
N LEU A 62 -1.56 -8.32 3.69
CA LEU A 62 -1.27 -9.20 4.83
C LEU A 62 -1.84 -10.58 4.53
N PHE A 63 -0.96 -11.56 4.48
CA PHE A 63 -1.35 -12.97 4.35
C PHE A 63 -1.10 -13.68 5.68
N ASP A 64 -1.81 -14.76 5.91
CA ASP A 64 -1.59 -15.58 7.10
C ASP A 64 -0.34 -16.46 6.99
N LYS A 65 0.25 -16.55 5.79
CA LYS A 65 1.46 -17.31 5.52
C LYS A 65 2.40 -16.49 4.65
N GLN A 66 3.61 -16.99 4.47
CA GLN A 66 4.56 -16.35 3.57
C GLN A 66 3.98 -16.32 2.15
N ALA A 67 4.08 -15.16 1.52
CA ALA A 67 3.54 -14.94 0.19
C ALA A 67 4.67 -14.81 -0.83
N ASP A 68 4.38 -15.21 -2.07
CA ASP A 68 5.27 -14.96 -3.20
C ASP A 68 4.96 -13.55 -3.72
N ILE A 69 5.75 -12.59 -3.28
CA ILE A 69 5.51 -11.18 -3.60
C ILE A 69 5.70 -10.87 -5.07
N LEU A 70 6.63 -11.54 -5.74
CA LEU A 70 6.83 -11.31 -7.17
C LEU A 70 5.61 -11.77 -7.97
N ALA A 71 5.10 -12.97 -7.68
CA ALA A 71 3.91 -13.47 -8.33
C ALA A 71 2.69 -12.60 -8.04
N LEU A 72 2.56 -12.14 -6.81
CA LEU A 72 1.48 -11.24 -6.40
C LEU A 72 1.56 -9.92 -7.16
N THR A 73 2.75 -9.32 -7.23
CA THR A 73 2.95 -8.06 -7.93
C THR A 73 2.55 -8.18 -9.40
N ASN A 74 2.99 -9.25 -10.06
CA ASN A 74 2.62 -9.48 -11.45
C ASN A 74 1.11 -9.64 -11.63
N HIS A 75 0.47 -10.31 -10.71
CA HIS A 75 -0.99 -10.49 -10.74
C HIS A 75 -1.70 -9.14 -10.58
N VAL A 76 -1.24 -8.33 -9.64
CA VAL A 76 -1.81 -6.99 -9.41
C VAL A 76 -1.65 -6.12 -10.65
N ILE A 77 -0.48 -6.14 -11.27
CA ILE A 77 -0.22 -5.39 -12.50
C ILE A 77 -1.23 -5.77 -13.59
N ARG A 78 -1.47 -7.07 -13.74
CA ARG A 78 -2.43 -7.54 -14.73
C ARG A 78 -3.85 -7.10 -14.41
N LEU A 79 -4.23 -7.15 -13.15
CA LEU A 79 -5.59 -6.75 -12.74
C LEU A 79 -5.83 -5.26 -12.88
N LEU A 80 -4.83 -4.45 -12.55
CA LEU A 80 -4.95 -2.99 -12.58
C LEU A 80 -4.61 -2.40 -13.95
N HIS A 81 -4.01 -3.18 -14.83
CA HIS A 81 -3.49 -2.68 -16.12
C HIS A 81 -2.55 -1.49 -15.90
N ASN A 82 -1.71 -1.58 -14.90
CA ASN A 82 -0.80 -0.52 -14.51
C ASN A 82 0.46 -1.16 -13.94
N ASP A 83 1.61 -0.85 -14.53
CA ASP A 83 2.88 -1.39 -14.09
C ASP A 83 3.57 -0.53 -13.01
N GLN A 84 2.99 0.60 -12.68
CA GLN A 84 3.47 1.48 -11.62
C GLN A 84 2.85 1.08 -10.28
N VAL A 85 3.15 -0.13 -9.84
CA VAL A 85 2.58 -0.71 -8.62
C VAL A 85 3.70 -1.16 -7.71
N ASP A 86 3.63 -0.73 -6.45
CA ASP A 86 4.50 -1.22 -5.39
C ASP A 86 3.68 -2.09 -4.45
N VAL A 87 4.14 -3.30 -4.21
CA VAL A 87 3.48 -4.24 -3.32
C VAL A 87 4.34 -4.45 -2.08
N VAL A 88 3.74 -4.24 -0.93
CA VAL A 88 4.39 -4.41 0.36
C VAL A 88 3.78 -5.61 1.07
N ASP A 89 4.65 -6.48 1.57
CA ASP A 89 4.25 -7.60 2.41
C ASP A 89 4.24 -7.12 3.87
N LEU A 90 3.04 -6.92 4.40
CA LEU A 90 2.89 -6.43 5.77
C LEU A 90 3.41 -7.40 6.82
N ARG A 91 3.49 -8.66 6.49
CA ARG A 91 4.02 -9.65 7.42
C ARG A 91 5.51 -9.44 7.68
N ARG A 92 6.24 -8.95 6.68
CA ARG A 92 7.70 -8.79 6.75
C ARG A 92 8.15 -7.33 6.85
N ALA A 93 7.24 -6.41 6.77
CA ALA A 93 7.57 -4.99 6.80
C ALA A 93 8.11 -4.56 8.16
N SER A 94 8.95 -3.52 8.16
CA SER A 94 9.44 -2.93 9.40
C SER A 94 8.30 -2.26 10.19
N PRO A 95 8.48 -2.03 11.50
CA PRO A 95 7.46 -1.31 12.28
C PRO A 95 7.11 0.05 11.69
N LEU A 96 8.10 0.77 11.18
CA LEU A 96 7.84 2.07 10.57
C LEU A 96 6.96 1.94 9.32
N LEU A 97 7.29 1.00 8.44
CA LEU A 97 6.53 0.79 7.21
C LEU A 97 5.13 0.28 7.50
N LYS A 98 4.99 -0.65 8.43
CA LYS A 98 3.66 -1.15 8.84
C LYS A 98 2.77 -0.01 9.30
N TYR A 99 3.28 0.84 10.16
CA TYR A 99 2.49 1.95 10.68
C TYR A 99 2.21 2.99 9.59
N SER A 100 3.20 3.33 8.79
CA SER A 100 3.00 4.29 7.69
C SER A 100 1.92 3.85 6.72
N ALA A 101 1.91 2.56 6.39
CA ALA A 101 0.93 2.03 5.44
C ALA A 101 -0.49 2.12 5.98
N VAL A 102 -0.70 1.82 7.27
CA VAL A 102 -2.06 1.80 7.82
C VAL A 102 -2.53 3.16 8.32
N LYS A 103 -1.60 4.02 8.75
CA LYS A 103 -1.95 5.33 9.33
C LYS A 103 -2.76 6.18 8.38
N SER A 104 -2.33 6.27 7.14
CA SER A 104 -3.01 7.07 6.12
C SER A 104 -3.59 6.21 5.01
N GLY A 105 -3.59 4.89 5.21
CA GLY A 105 -4.06 3.98 4.20
C GLY A 105 -5.58 3.89 4.15
N ARG A 106 -6.06 3.43 3.01
CA ARG A 106 -7.47 3.17 2.79
C ARG A 106 -7.68 1.67 2.74
N LEU A 107 -8.54 1.18 3.60
CA LEU A 107 -8.85 -0.24 3.64
C LEU A 107 -9.58 -0.66 2.37
N LEU A 108 -9.00 -1.62 1.64
CA LEU A 108 -9.67 -2.19 0.48
C LEU A 108 -10.38 -3.48 0.81
N TYR A 109 -9.80 -4.29 1.68
CA TYR A 109 -10.35 -5.59 2.01
C TYR A 109 -9.84 -6.05 3.37
N GLU A 110 -10.74 -6.61 4.18
CA GLU A 110 -10.37 -7.39 5.36
C GLU A 110 -11.22 -8.66 5.34
N ARG A 111 -10.59 -9.76 5.68
CA ARG A 111 -11.24 -11.06 5.64
C ARG A 111 -12.36 -11.18 6.65
N ALA A 112 -12.21 -10.55 7.78
CA ALA A 112 -13.22 -10.52 8.82
C ALA A 112 -13.23 -9.13 9.47
N PRO A 113 -14.37 -8.67 9.97
CA PRO A 113 -14.44 -7.37 10.63
C PRO A 113 -13.46 -7.29 11.79
N GLY A 114 -12.72 -6.20 11.86
CA GLY A 114 -11.79 -5.96 12.96
C GLY A 114 -10.34 -6.30 12.68
N ILE A 115 -10.04 -7.00 11.61
CA ILE A 115 -8.65 -7.35 11.29
C ILE A 115 -7.82 -6.09 11.06
N PHE A 116 -8.36 -5.12 10.34
CA PHE A 116 -7.65 -3.88 10.07
C PHE A 116 -7.36 -3.12 11.36
N ASN A 117 -8.36 -2.97 12.21
CA ASN A 117 -8.21 -2.24 13.48
C ASN A 117 -7.20 -2.92 14.40
N GLU A 118 -7.22 -4.24 14.44
CA GLU A 118 -6.28 -5.01 15.24
C GLU A 118 -4.86 -4.84 14.74
N PHE A 119 -4.67 -4.93 13.44
CA PHE A 119 -3.36 -4.71 12.84
C PHE A 119 -2.89 -3.28 13.08
N TYR A 120 -3.77 -2.29 12.93
CA TYR A 120 -3.44 -0.89 13.14
C TYR A 120 -2.96 -0.66 14.57
N SER A 121 -3.69 -1.17 15.55
CA SER A 121 -3.34 -1.00 16.96
C SER A 121 -1.97 -1.59 17.28
N LEU A 122 -1.68 -2.77 16.76
CA LEU A 122 -0.41 -3.41 16.99
C LEU A 122 0.73 -2.66 16.28
N ALA A 123 0.48 -2.22 15.06
CA ALA A 123 1.46 -1.45 14.30
C ALA A 123 1.79 -0.13 15.01
N PHE A 124 0.79 0.55 15.55
CA PHE A 124 0.99 1.78 16.30
C PHE A 124 1.84 1.54 17.55
N ARG A 125 1.52 0.53 18.33
CA ARG A 125 2.29 0.20 19.53
C ARG A 125 3.75 -0.09 19.22
N ARG A 126 3.98 -0.90 18.20
CA ARG A 126 5.36 -1.22 17.80
C ARG A 126 6.10 -0.01 17.26
N TYR A 127 5.40 0.86 16.55
CA TYR A 127 5.99 2.10 16.08
C TYR A 127 6.44 2.97 17.26
N VAL A 128 5.59 3.12 18.26
CA VAL A 128 5.92 3.91 19.46
C VAL A 128 7.09 3.28 20.21
N ASP A 129 7.04 1.97 20.41
CA ASP A 129 8.10 1.25 21.14
C ASP A 129 9.46 1.38 20.50
N THR A 130 9.51 1.44 19.16
CA THR A 130 10.78 1.52 18.43
C THR A 130 11.20 2.95 18.12
N LYS A 131 10.39 3.95 18.47
CA LYS A 131 10.69 5.34 18.15
C LYS A 131 12.01 5.81 18.76
N LYS A 132 12.25 5.48 20.01
CA LYS A 132 13.49 5.89 20.68
C LYS A 132 14.72 5.34 19.96
N LEU A 133 14.63 4.10 19.49
CA LEU A 133 15.73 3.49 18.76
C LEU A 133 15.97 4.21 17.43
N ARG A 134 14.91 4.53 16.69
CA ARG A 134 15.04 5.28 15.44
C ARG A 134 15.64 6.65 15.66
N ASP A 135 15.20 7.35 16.71
CA ASP A 135 15.72 8.68 17.05
C ASP A 135 17.19 8.60 17.42
N ALA A 136 17.58 7.60 18.21
CA ALA A 136 18.96 7.40 18.59
C ALA A 136 19.85 7.09 17.40
N GLN A 137 19.36 6.27 16.47
CA GLN A 137 20.08 5.95 15.24
C GLN A 137 20.28 7.19 14.38
N ALA A 138 19.26 8.03 14.26
CA ALA A 138 19.35 9.27 13.49
C ALA A 138 20.39 10.21 14.08
N VAL A 139 20.41 10.36 15.42
CA VAL A 139 21.42 11.20 16.10
C VAL A 139 22.81 10.63 15.88
N ALA A 140 22.99 9.33 16.02
CA ALA A 140 24.28 8.68 15.82
C ALA A 140 24.78 8.88 14.40
N ILE A 141 23.91 8.78 13.41
CA ILE A 141 24.28 9.01 12.01
C ILE A 141 24.72 10.46 11.81
N GLN A 142 23.97 11.41 12.36
CA GLN A 142 24.32 12.82 12.26
C GLN A 142 25.69 13.11 12.87
N GLN A 143 25.95 12.56 14.06
CA GLN A 143 27.23 12.73 14.73
C GLN A 143 28.35 12.12 13.92
N PHE A 144 28.13 10.94 13.36
CA PHE A 144 29.12 10.29 12.50
C PHE A 144 29.45 11.13 11.28
N LEU A 145 28.43 11.66 10.60
CA LEU A 145 28.64 12.50 9.42
C LEU A 145 29.35 13.81 9.78
N LYS A 146 28.92 14.44 10.88
CA LYS A 146 29.52 15.70 11.33
C LYS A 146 31.00 15.54 11.66
N ALA A 147 31.37 14.44 12.30
CA ALA A 147 32.78 14.17 12.62
C ALA A 147 33.64 14.02 11.37
N ARG A 148 33.02 13.72 10.22
CA ARG A 148 33.74 13.59 8.96
C ARG A 148 33.61 14.81 8.05
N GLY A 149 33.08 15.90 8.56
CA GLY A 149 33.01 17.15 7.81
C GLY A 149 31.81 17.29 6.87
N PHE A 150 30.80 16.47 7.07
CA PHE A 150 29.57 16.60 6.27
C PHE A 150 28.58 17.56 6.87
#